data_eff5def3fd39878e15e2e819b88e851c
#
_entry.id   eff5def3fd39878e15e2e819b88e851c
#
_cell.length_a   1.000
_cell.length_b   1.000
_cell.length_c   1.000
_cell.angle_alpha   90.00
_cell.angle_beta   90.00
_cell.angle_gamma   90.00
#
_symmetry.space_group_name_H-M   'P 1'
#
loop_
_entity.id
_entity.type
_entity.pdbx_description
1 polymer ?
#
loop_
_entity_poly.entity_id
_entity_poly.type
_entity_poly.pdbx_seq_one_letter_code
_entity_poly.pdbx_strand_id
1 'polypeptide(L)'
;MESRIGLVLILSLFTAACGARVIHVLESVPAEYQLKLAKLPRVWVAGFATGKKPEFDLNLETVRLIRTQLRTWSSAQVIQAEPLTIDTEQRLSDVAYWRRLGEEHGRPLIVTGTVKLLLAPPQVVQRGIRTIYLPLAGRTLEATVVIIDGGSGQVLSTRKLPSRMRYGVGRFSSGLSLYFQMMDQAMPDWFGAITGTTPVSSEPNHS
;
A
#
# COMPACT_ATOMS: atom_id res chain seq x y z
N MET A 1 -27.72 40.92 36.27
CA MET A 1 -27.06 39.60 36.45
C MET A 1 -27.17 38.72 35.20
N GLU A 2 -27.13 39.30 33.99
CA GLU A 2 -27.47 38.57 32.70
C GLU A 2 -26.37 38.55 31.66
N SER A 3 -25.16 39.05 31.98
CA SER A 3 -24.12 39.19 30.93
C SER A 3 -23.01 38.10 30.93
N ARG A 4 -23.10 37.05 31.76
CA ARG A 4 -22.03 36.04 31.87
C ARG A 4 -22.34 34.70 31.21
N ILE A 5 -23.57 34.47 30.76
CA ILE A 5 -23.98 33.18 30.16
C ILE A 5 -23.66 33.13 28.66
N GLY A 6 -23.61 34.29 27.98
CA GLY A 6 -23.34 34.32 26.55
C GLY A 6 -21.91 33.99 26.13
N LEU A 7 -20.93 34.18 27.00
CA LEU A 7 -19.50 33.95 26.66
C LEU A 7 -19.07 32.49 26.73
N VAL A 8 -19.75 31.67 27.52
CA VAL A 8 -19.42 30.25 27.70
C VAL A 8 -19.93 29.41 26.51
N LEU A 9 -21.01 29.85 25.88
CA LEU A 9 -21.63 29.12 24.76
C LEU A 9 -20.86 29.27 23.43
N ILE A 10 -20.10 30.36 23.26
CA ILE A 10 -19.30 30.60 22.07
C ILE A 10 -17.97 29.85 22.09
N LEU A 11 -17.43 29.58 23.28
CA LEU A 11 -16.15 28.87 23.41
C LEU A 11 -16.27 27.36 23.21
N SER A 12 -17.49 26.78 23.38
CA SER A 12 -17.73 25.35 23.18
C SER A 12 -17.95 24.94 21.73
N LEU A 13 -18.13 25.88 20.81
CA LEU A 13 -18.33 25.60 19.37
C LEU A 13 -17.03 25.48 18.58
N PHE A 14 -15.88 25.84 19.16
CA PHE A 14 -14.58 25.77 18.48
C PHE A 14 -13.78 24.48 18.70
N THR A 15 -14.24 23.57 19.56
CA THR A 15 -13.52 22.31 19.83
C THR A 15 -13.97 21.12 19.00
N ALA A 16 -14.94 21.27 18.10
CA ALA A 16 -15.50 20.17 17.31
C ALA A 16 -14.88 19.99 15.90
N ALA A 17 -13.83 20.71 15.56
CA ALA A 17 -13.32 20.74 14.17
C ALA A 17 -11.84 20.37 14.06
N CYS A 18 -11.40 19.27 14.69
CA CYS A 18 -10.09 18.69 14.36
C CYS A 18 -10.07 17.19 14.65
N GLY A 19 -10.71 16.46 13.79
CA GLY A 19 -10.65 15.01 13.81
C GLY A 19 -11.10 14.47 12.47
N ALA A 20 -10.35 14.73 11.40
CA ALA A 20 -10.46 13.93 10.21
C ALA A 20 -10.01 12.51 10.58
N ARG A 21 -10.90 11.72 11.18
CA ARG A 21 -10.75 10.28 11.25
C ARG A 21 -10.77 9.81 9.81
N VAL A 22 -9.61 9.38 9.32
CA VAL A 22 -9.56 8.51 8.16
C VAL A 22 -10.25 7.22 8.61
N ILE A 23 -11.53 7.13 8.35
CA ILE A 23 -12.27 5.88 8.49
C ILE A 23 -11.80 5.06 7.29
N HIS A 24 -10.87 4.14 7.53
CA HIS A 24 -10.62 3.07 6.60
C HIS A 24 -11.90 2.23 6.57
N VAL A 25 -12.77 2.53 5.60
CA VAL A 25 -13.84 1.61 5.25
C VAL A 25 -13.12 0.40 4.69
N LEU A 26 -13.05 -0.66 5.48
CA LEU A 26 -12.61 -1.98 5.02
C LEU A 26 -13.58 -2.38 3.92
N GLU A 27 -13.21 -2.10 2.69
CA GLU A 27 -13.94 -2.59 1.53
C GLU A 27 -13.95 -4.12 1.64
N SER A 28 -15.13 -4.73 1.61
CA SER A 28 -15.26 -6.18 1.71
C SER A 28 -14.48 -6.81 0.56
N VAL A 29 -13.63 -7.79 0.90
CA VAL A 29 -12.89 -8.54 -0.12
C VAL A 29 -13.88 -9.14 -1.11
N PRO A 30 -13.72 -8.91 -2.41
CA PRO A 30 -14.55 -9.57 -3.41
C PRO A 30 -14.56 -11.09 -3.19
N ALA A 31 -15.72 -11.73 -3.33
CA ALA A 31 -15.92 -13.15 -3.02
C ALA A 31 -14.94 -14.08 -3.74
N GLU A 32 -14.52 -13.71 -4.95
CA GLU A 32 -13.51 -14.43 -5.74
C GLU A 32 -12.12 -14.50 -5.08
N TYR A 33 -11.74 -13.45 -4.32
CA TYR A 33 -10.49 -13.43 -3.57
C TYR A 33 -10.59 -14.24 -2.28
N GLN A 34 -11.75 -14.21 -1.60
CA GLN A 34 -11.97 -14.93 -0.36
C GLN A 34 -11.75 -16.44 -0.51
N LEU A 35 -12.24 -17.05 -1.60
CA LEU A 35 -12.09 -18.48 -1.86
C LEU A 35 -10.64 -18.90 -2.12
N LYS A 36 -9.82 -18.02 -2.70
CA LYS A 36 -8.41 -18.32 -3.00
C LYS A 36 -7.50 -18.04 -1.81
N LEU A 37 -7.78 -16.97 -1.05
CA LEU A 37 -7.06 -16.63 0.17
C LEU A 37 -7.24 -17.69 1.26
N ALA A 38 -8.39 -18.33 1.34
CA ALA A 38 -8.63 -19.44 2.29
C ALA A 38 -7.69 -20.65 2.08
N LYS A 39 -7.06 -20.77 0.91
CA LYS A 39 -6.13 -21.87 0.57
C LYS A 39 -4.65 -21.48 0.69
N LEU A 40 -4.34 -20.24 1.08
CA LEU A 40 -2.94 -19.84 1.22
C LEU A 40 -2.30 -20.56 2.40
N PRO A 41 -1.08 -21.12 2.18
CA PRO A 41 -0.30 -21.75 3.24
C PRO A 41 0.23 -20.69 4.23
N ARG A 42 1.29 -21.04 4.95
CA ARG A 42 2.07 -20.05 5.69
C ARG A 42 2.65 -19.01 4.73
N VAL A 43 2.48 -17.74 5.07
CA VAL A 43 2.95 -16.62 4.25
C VAL A 43 3.90 -15.75 5.06
N TRP A 44 5.03 -15.41 4.48
CA TRP A 44 5.98 -14.48 5.02
C TRP A 44 6.11 -13.27 4.09
N VAL A 45 5.66 -12.11 4.55
CA VAL A 45 5.92 -10.82 3.89
C VAL A 45 7.30 -10.37 4.38
N ALA A 46 8.33 -10.61 3.56
CA ALA A 46 9.72 -10.50 3.99
C ALA A 46 10.22 -9.06 4.04
N GLY A 47 9.96 -8.29 3.00
CA GLY A 47 10.39 -6.90 2.86
C GLY A 47 10.36 -6.48 1.40
N PHE A 48 10.55 -5.18 1.15
CA PHE A 48 10.53 -4.60 -0.19
C PHE A 48 11.74 -3.71 -0.43
N ALA A 49 12.34 -3.80 -1.61
CA ALA A 49 13.34 -2.84 -2.04
C ALA A 49 12.64 -1.49 -2.28
N THR A 50 13.14 -0.45 -1.63
CA THR A 50 12.62 0.91 -1.76
C THR A 50 13.57 1.77 -2.56
N GLY A 51 13.07 2.82 -3.19
CA GLY A 51 13.91 3.81 -3.86
C GLY A 51 14.75 4.64 -2.88
N LYS A 52 15.45 5.64 -3.40
CA LYS A 52 16.29 6.53 -2.59
C LYS A 52 15.46 7.25 -1.53
N LYS A 53 15.90 7.17 -0.28
CA LYS A 53 15.41 7.83 0.95
C LYS A 53 13.96 8.36 0.88
N PRO A 54 12.98 7.52 1.16
CA PRO A 54 11.62 8.00 1.35
C PRO A 54 11.53 8.88 2.62
N GLU A 55 10.48 9.69 2.71
CA GLU A 55 10.19 10.58 3.85
C GLU A 55 9.92 9.79 5.16
N PHE A 56 9.64 8.49 5.05
CA PHE A 56 9.34 7.55 6.14
C PHE A 56 9.83 6.15 5.75
N ASP A 57 9.80 5.20 6.67
CA ASP A 57 10.17 3.81 6.38
C ASP A 57 9.10 3.12 5.52
N LEU A 58 9.24 3.31 4.20
CA LEU A 58 8.32 2.78 3.20
C LEU A 58 8.29 1.24 3.20
N ASN A 59 9.42 0.58 3.47
CA ASN A 59 9.49 -0.87 3.57
C ASN A 59 8.65 -1.38 4.76
N LEU A 60 8.89 -0.83 5.94
CA LEU A 60 8.18 -1.19 7.17
C LEU A 60 6.67 -0.97 7.02
N GLU A 61 6.26 0.18 6.50
CA GLU A 61 4.83 0.49 6.35
C GLU A 61 4.15 -0.42 5.31
N THR A 62 4.85 -0.75 4.21
CA THR A 62 4.33 -1.70 3.21
C THR A 62 4.15 -3.09 3.82
N VAL A 63 5.15 -3.60 4.53
CA VAL A 63 5.08 -4.92 5.18
C VAL A 63 3.96 -4.96 6.21
N ARG A 64 3.84 -3.93 7.07
CA ARG A 64 2.78 -3.84 8.08
C ARG A 64 1.40 -3.89 7.45
N LEU A 65 1.19 -3.09 6.41
CA LEU A 65 -0.10 -2.99 5.75
C LEU A 65 -0.50 -4.31 5.10
N ILE A 66 0.39 -4.92 4.31
CA ILE A 66 0.10 -6.21 3.65
C ILE A 66 -0.15 -7.32 4.68
N ARG A 67 0.64 -7.41 5.76
CA ARG A 67 0.43 -8.38 6.83
C ARG A 67 -0.91 -8.20 7.52
N THR A 68 -1.31 -6.96 7.77
CA THR A 68 -2.61 -6.64 8.39
C THR A 68 -3.75 -7.10 7.50
N GLN A 69 -3.69 -6.78 6.23
CA GLN A 69 -4.71 -7.17 5.26
C GLN A 69 -4.77 -8.69 5.07
N LEU A 70 -3.63 -9.37 4.94
CA LEU A 70 -3.58 -10.84 4.85
C LEU A 70 -4.26 -11.51 6.04
N ARG A 71 -4.05 -11.01 7.26
CA ARG A 71 -4.72 -11.56 8.45
C ARG A 71 -6.22 -11.28 8.49
N THR A 72 -6.62 -10.11 8.02
CA THR A 72 -8.03 -9.73 8.00
C THR A 72 -8.81 -10.49 6.93
N TRP A 73 -8.18 -10.76 5.79
CA TRP A 73 -8.86 -11.25 4.59
C TRP A 73 -8.58 -12.73 4.28
N SER A 74 -7.73 -13.40 5.05
CA SER A 74 -7.41 -14.81 4.81
C SER A 74 -7.24 -15.59 6.10
N SER A 75 -7.29 -16.93 5.98
CA SER A 75 -6.92 -17.87 7.05
C SER A 75 -5.42 -18.22 7.03
N ALA A 76 -4.61 -17.52 6.20
CA ALA A 76 -3.19 -17.79 6.09
C ALA A 76 -2.46 -17.51 7.40
N GLN A 77 -1.53 -18.38 7.77
CA GLN A 77 -0.64 -18.14 8.88
C GLN A 77 0.44 -17.13 8.45
N VAL A 78 0.26 -15.87 8.84
CA VAL A 78 1.21 -14.79 8.52
C VAL A 78 2.35 -14.76 9.52
N ILE A 79 3.58 -14.99 9.05
CA ILE A 79 4.79 -15.00 9.88
C ILE A 79 5.14 -13.57 10.32
N GLN A 80 5.40 -13.41 11.63
CA GLN A 80 5.79 -12.16 12.27
C GLN A 80 7.31 -12.15 12.48
N ALA A 81 8.05 -11.75 11.47
CA ALA A 81 9.49 -11.50 11.56
C ALA A 81 9.78 -10.04 11.24
N GLU A 82 10.91 -9.50 11.66
CA GLU A 82 11.34 -8.16 11.27
C GLU A 82 11.42 -8.06 9.74
N PRO A 83 10.99 -6.93 9.15
CA PRO A 83 11.14 -6.71 7.72
C PRO A 83 12.60 -6.72 7.30
N LEU A 84 12.91 -7.46 6.26
CA LEU A 84 14.26 -7.47 5.70
C LEU A 84 14.53 -6.17 4.96
N THR A 85 15.74 -5.65 5.10
CA THR A 85 16.26 -4.61 4.22
C THR A 85 16.74 -5.25 2.93
N ILE A 86 16.12 -4.90 1.81
CA ILE A 86 16.50 -5.38 0.48
C ILE A 86 17.21 -4.25 -0.25
N ASP A 87 18.53 -4.34 -0.32
CA ASP A 87 19.39 -3.26 -0.81
C ASP A 87 19.33 -3.08 -2.32
N THR A 88 19.08 -4.17 -3.06
CA THR A 88 19.06 -4.17 -4.52
C THR A 88 17.95 -5.05 -5.10
N GLU A 89 17.46 -4.67 -6.26
CA GLU A 89 16.50 -5.51 -7.01
C GLU A 89 17.12 -6.85 -7.45
N GLN A 90 18.45 -6.93 -7.60
CA GLN A 90 19.16 -8.17 -7.94
C GLN A 90 18.98 -9.25 -6.86
N ARG A 91 18.83 -8.85 -5.59
CA ARG A 91 18.58 -9.77 -4.48
C ARG A 91 17.28 -10.55 -4.65
N LEU A 92 16.30 -9.99 -5.37
CA LEU A 92 15.01 -10.63 -5.62
C LEU A 92 15.13 -11.90 -6.47
N SER A 93 16.19 -12.06 -7.25
CA SER A 93 16.48 -13.24 -8.08
C SER A 93 17.51 -14.21 -7.48
N ASP A 94 18.01 -13.94 -6.26
CA ASP A 94 19.01 -14.78 -5.59
C ASP A 94 18.34 -16.01 -4.95
N VAL A 95 18.27 -17.10 -5.71
CA VAL A 95 17.63 -18.36 -5.30
C VAL A 95 18.23 -18.93 -4.02
N ALA A 96 19.57 -18.90 -3.88
CA ALA A 96 20.25 -19.48 -2.73
C ALA A 96 19.93 -18.69 -1.44
N TYR A 97 19.89 -17.37 -1.55
CA TYR A 97 19.52 -16.48 -0.46
C TYR A 97 18.10 -16.76 0.03
N TRP A 98 17.13 -16.80 -0.88
CA TRP A 98 15.73 -17.01 -0.53
C TRP A 98 15.43 -18.42 -0.03
N ARG A 99 16.10 -19.44 -0.56
CA ARG A 99 15.98 -20.81 -0.06
C ARG A 99 16.43 -20.90 1.40
N ARG A 100 17.62 -20.35 1.73
CA ARG A 100 18.13 -20.35 3.10
C ARG A 100 17.17 -19.67 4.06
N LEU A 101 16.72 -18.47 3.72
CA LEU A 101 15.75 -17.73 4.55
C LEU A 101 14.41 -18.45 4.66
N GLY A 102 13.95 -19.06 3.58
CA GLY A 102 12.73 -19.85 3.59
C GLY A 102 12.83 -21.05 4.53
N GLU A 103 13.96 -21.76 4.54
CA GLU A 103 14.24 -22.86 5.46
C GLU A 103 14.22 -22.40 6.92
N GLU A 104 14.84 -21.27 7.25
CA GLU A 104 14.83 -20.67 8.59
C GLU A 104 13.42 -20.33 9.08
N HIS A 105 12.50 -20.04 8.18
CA HIS A 105 11.11 -19.67 8.49
C HIS A 105 10.09 -20.79 8.25
N GLY A 106 10.54 -22.02 8.01
CA GLY A 106 9.68 -23.20 7.81
C GLY A 106 9.03 -23.27 6.44
N ARG A 107 9.73 -22.83 5.42
CA ARG A 107 9.40 -22.92 3.99
C ARG A 107 8.04 -22.29 3.63
N PRO A 108 7.81 -21.02 3.98
CA PRO A 108 6.56 -20.33 3.65
C PRO A 108 6.51 -19.92 2.18
N LEU A 109 5.35 -19.49 1.73
CA LEU A 109 5.25 -18.61 0.57
C LEU A 109 5.83 -17.24 0.95
N ILE A 110 6.86 -16.79 0.25
CA ILE A 110 7.52 -15.51 0.53
C ILE A 110 6.95 -14.45 -0.41
N VAL A 111 6.46 -13.35 0.18
CA VAL A 111 5.99 -12.17 -0.54
C VAL A 111 7.02 -11.07 -0.36
N THR A 112 7.56 -10.58 -1.45
CA THR A 112 8.58 -9.53 -1.50
C THR A 112 8.42 -8.69 -2.78
N GLY A 113 9.37 -7.84 -3.09
CA GLY A 113 9.36 -7.08 -4.35
C GLY A 113 9.99 -5.70 -4.24
N THR A 114 9.47 -4.76 -5.00
CA THR A 114 9.89 -3.35 -4.97
C THR A 114 8.69 -2.45 -4.70
N VAL A 115 8.91 -1.38 -3.96
CA VAL A 115 7.94 -0.31 -3.77
C VAL A 115 8.66 1.03 -3.82
N LYS A 116 8.17 1.94 -4.66
CA LYS A 116 8.76 3.27 -4.88
C LYS A 116 7.67 4.32 -4.73
N LEU A 117 7.95 5.33 -3.92
CA LEU A 117 7.10 6.50 -3.78
C LEU A 117 7.85 7.70 -4.38
N LEU A 118 7.46 8.06 -5.58
CA LEU A 118 8.11 9.10 -6.37
C LEU A 118 7.34 10.42 -6.27
N LEU A 119 8.02 11.54 -6.56
CA LEU A 119 7.33 12.80 -6.77
C LEU A 119 6.51 12.70 -8.06
N ALA A 120 5.24 13.10 -8.00
CA ALA A 120 4.43 13.22 -9.20
C ALA A 120 4.83 14.48 -9.99
N PRO A 121 4.70 14.46 -11.32
CA PRO A 121 4.88 15.66 -12.12
C PRO A 121 3.87 16.74 -11.72
N PRO A 122 4.17 18.03 -11.91
CA PRO A 122 3.23 19.09 -11.62
C PRO A 122 1.95 18.90 -12.43
N GLN A 123 0.81 19.19 -11.80
CA GLN A 123 -0.47 19.13 -12.50
C GLN A 123 -0.59 20.29 -13.47
N VAL A 124 -0.91 19.97 -14.72
CA VAL A 124 -1.09 20.94 -15.79
C VAL A 124 -2.58 21.09 -16.06
N VAL A 125 -3.09 22.33 -15.97
CA VAL A 125 -4.49 22.65 -16.28
C VAL A 125 -4.51 23.61 -17.45
N GLN A 126 -5.21 23.25 -18.51
CA GLN A 126 -5.50 24.17 -19.60
C GLN A 126 -6.78 24.96 -19.30
N ARG A 127 -6.66 26.28 -19.29
CA ARG A 127 -7.79 27.22 -19.19
C ARG A 127 -7.84 28.09 -20.43
N GLY A 128 -8.64 27.71 -21.41
CA GLY A 128 -8.64 28.30 -22.72
C GLY A 128 -7.27 28.18 -23.41
N ILE A 129 -6.66 29.30 -23.81
CA ILE A 129 -5.31 29.30 -24.43
C ILE A 129 -4.16 29.31 -23.41
N ARG A 130 -4.45 29.35 -22.11
CA ARG A 130 -3.44 29.44 -21.04
C ARG A 130 -3.20 28.08 -20.43
N THR A 131 -1.94 27.70 -20.35
CA THR A 131 -1.47 26.52 -19.59
C THR A 131 -1.06 26.98 -18.19
N ILE A 132 -1.69 26.44 -17.16
CA ILE A 132 -1.41 26.74 -15.76
C ILE A 132 -0.78 25.51 -15.12
N TYR A 133 0.41 25.69 -14.56
CA TYR A 133 1.08 24.67 -13.76
C TYR A 133 0.68 24.84 -12.29
N LEU A 134 0.00 23.84 -11.74
CA LEU A 134 -0.37 23.85 -10.33
C LEU A 134 0.73 23.15 -9.53
N PRO A 135 1.43 23.82 -8.61
CA PRO A 135 2.48 23.23 -7.79
C PRO A 135 1.87 22.42 -6.65
N LEU A 136 1.07 21.41 -6.99
CA LEU A 136 0.50 20.51 -5.99
C LEU A 136 1.55 19.45 -5.63
N ALA A 137 1.72 19.21 -4.32
CA ALA A 137 2.53 18.12 -3.83
C ALA A 137 1.85 16.80 -4.18
N GLY A 138 2.36 16.12 -5.20
CA GLY A 138 1.84 14.83 -5.63
C GLY A 138 2.86 13.70 -5.43
N ARG A 139 2.36 12.49 -5.32
CA ARG A 139 3.17 11.26 -5.24
C ARG A 139 2.66 10.26 -6.27
N THR A 140 3.60 9.47 -6.78
CA THR A 140 3.33 8.31 -7.63
C THR A 140 3.83 7.07 -6.92
N LEU A 141 2.96 6.10 -6.72
CA LEU A 141 3.28 4.78 -6.19
C LEU A 141 3.53 3.83 -7.34
N GLU A 142 4.71 3.22 -7.36
CA GLU A 142 5.08 2.14 -8.26
C GLU A 142 5.46 0.92 -7.43
N ALA A 143 4.95 -0.26 -7.81
CA ALA A 143 5.23 -1.48 -7.09
C ALA A 143 5.36 -2.68 -8.02
N THR A 144 6.22 -3.62 -7.62
CA THR A 144 6.33 -4.95 -8.22
C THR A 144 6.27 -5.96 -7.10
N VAL A 145 5.37 -6.94 -7.22
CA VAL A 145 5.25 -8.05 -6.27
C VAL A 145 5.99 -9.26 -6.84
N VAL A 146 6.82 -9.87 -6.02
CA VAL A 146 7.54 -11.10 -6.32
C VAL A 146 7.10 -12.15 -5.31
N ILE A 147 6.64 -13.29 -5.80
CA ILE A 147 6.24 -14.44 -5.00
C ILE A 147 7.31 -15.51 -5.16
N ILE A 148 7.84 -15.98 -4.03
CA ILE A 148 8.93 -16.95 -3.99
C ILE A 148 8.50 -18.17 -3.18
N ASP A 149 8.82 -19.36 -3.66
CA ASP A 149 8.70 -20.57 -2.87
C ASP A 149 9.84 -20.64 -1.86
N GLY A 150 9.51 -20.57 -0.58
CA GLY A 150 10.50 -20.61 0.49
C GLY A 150 11.20 -21.97 0.64
N GLY A 151 10.69 -23.03 0.03
CA GLY A 151 11.35 -24.34 0.03
C GLY A 151 12.49 -24.44 -0.98
N SER A 152 12.26 -23.95 -2.18
CA SER A 152 13.23 -23.99 -3.28
C SER A 152 14.00 -22.67 -3.47
N GLY A 153 13.47 -21.56 -3.00
CA GLY A 153 13.98 -20.21 -3.26
C GLY A 153 13.64 -19.69 -4.66
N GLN A 154 12.88 -20.46 -5.45
CA GLN A 154 12.54 -20.09 -6.82
C GLN A 154 11.41 -19.04 -6.86
N VAL A 155 11.52 -18.11 -7.80
CA VAL A 155 10.46 -17.14 -8.09
C VAL A 155 9.31 -17.87 -8.79
N LEU A 156 8.14 -17.87 -8.15
CA LEU A 156 6.90 -18.44 -8.70
C LEU A 156 6.17 -17.44 -9.60
N SER A 157 6.23 -16.16 -9.25
CA SER A 157 5.54 -15.11 -9.99
C SER A 157 6.21 -13.77 -9.75
N THR A 158 6.24 -12.95 -10.80
CA THR A 158 6.61 -11.52 -10.70
C THR A 158 5.53 -10.71 -11.41
N ARG A 159 4.94 -9.75 -10.71
CA ARG A 159 3.88 -8.91 -11.26
C ARG A 159 4.13 -7.44 -10.96
N LYS A 160 4.26 -6.64 -12.01
CA LYS A 160 4.25 -5.18 -11.90
C LYS A 160 2.81 -4.72 -11.72
N LEU A 161 2.55 -3.95 -10.66
CA LEU A 161 1.23 -3.41 -10.38
C LEU A 161 0.99 -2.11 -11.17
N PRO A 162 -0.28 -1.75 -11.43
CA PRO A 162 -0.61 -0.47 -12.04
C PRO A 162 -0.06 0.68 -11.20
N SER A 163 0.61 1.62 -11.86
CA SER A 163 1.10 2.84 -11.21
C SER A 163 -0.07 3.70 -10.76
N ARG A 164 0.01 4.23 -9.54
CA ARG A 164 -1.03 5.08 -8.95
C ARG A 164 -0.48 6.44 -8.60
N MET A 165 -1.24 7.48 -8.94
CA MET A 165 -0.83 8.85 -8.71
C MET A 165 -1.88 9.58 -7.88
N ARG A 166 -1.43 10.36 -6.89
CA ARG A 166 -2.27 11.22 -6.07
C ARG A 166 -1.62 12.57 -5.81
N TYR A 167 -2.45 13.59 -5.82
CA TYR A 167 -2.07 14.95 -5.46
C TYR A 167 -2.67 15.30 -4.10
N GLY A 168 -1.85 15.93 -3.27
CA GLY A 168 -2.30 16.43 -1.99
C GLY A 168 -3.24 17.64 -2.14
N VAL A 169 -4.26 17.68 -1.31
CA VAL A 169 -5.16 18.85 -1.20
C VAL A 169 -4.73 19.67 0.00
N GLY A 170 -4.20 20.87 -0.25
CA GLY A 170 -3.77 21.80 0.80
C GLY A 170 -2.41 21.47 1.44
N ARG A 171 -2.06 22.22 2.50
CA ARG A 171 -0.75 22.15 3.18
C ARG A 171 -0.53 20.90 4.05
N PHE A 172 -1.56 20.08 4.24
CA PHE A 172 -1.55 18.97 5.21
C PHE A 172 -1.39 17.58 4.61
N SER A 173 -1.21 17.48 3.30
CA SER A 173 -1.03 16.16 2.66
C SER A 173 0.43 15.73 2.74
N SER A 174 0.76 14.95 3.77
CA SER A 174 2.08 14.31 3.89
C SER A 174 2.25 13.19 2.85
N GLY A 175 3.49 12.87 2.50
CA GLY A 175 3.79 11.72 1.65
C GLY A 175 3.22 10.42 2.19
N LEU A 176 3.22 10.24 3.51
CA LEU A 176 2.63 9.08 4.19
C LEU A 176 1.11 8.99 4.01
N SER A 177 0.39 10.13 4.13
CA SER A 177 -1.06 10.16 3.92
C SER A 177 -1.43 9.80 2.47
N LEU A 178 -0.69 10.34 1.50
CA LEU A 178 -0.90 10.00 0.09
C LEU A 178 -0.57 8.53 -0.20
N TYR A 179 0.49 8.01 0.42
CA TYR A 179 0.86 6.60 0.33
C TYR A 179 -0.29 5.68 0.78
N PHE A 180 -0.85 5.90 1.97
CA PHE A 180 -1.96 5.06 2.45
C PHE A 180 -3.19 5.14 1.55
N GLN A 181 -3.55 6.32 1.06
CA GLN A 181 -4.66 6.47 0.11
C GLN A 181 -4.44 5.69 -1.20
N MET A 182 -3.19 5.67 -1.71
CA MET A 182 -2.85 4.90 -2.90
C MET A 182 -2.80 3.39 -2.62
N MET A 183 -2.30 3.01 -1.45
CA MET A 183 -2.25 1.60 -1.04
C MET A 183 -3.64 1.02 -0.86
N ASP A 184 -4.57 1.73 -0.23
CA ASP A 184 -5.96 1.27 -0.09
C ASP A 184 -6.57 0.91 -1.45
N GLN A 185 -6.30 1.74 -2.48
CA GLN A 185 -6.76 1.49 -3.84
C GLN A 185 -5.97 0.39 -4.57
N ALA A 186 -4.72 0.15 -4.16
CA ALA A 186 -3.86 -0.85 -4.77
C ALA A 186 -4.01 -2.24 -4.13
N MET A 187 -4.67 -2.35 -2.97
CA MET A 187 -4.79 -3.62 -2.24
C MET A 187 -5.38 -4.75 -3.08
N PRO A 188 -6.45 -4.58 -3.87
CA PRO A 188 -6.95 -5.64 -4.75
C PRO A 188 -5.89 -6.16 -5.73
N ASP A 189 -5.08 -5.28 -6.30
CA ASP A 189 -3.99 -5.64 -7.23
C ASP A 189 -2.90 -6.45 -6.50
N TRP A 190 -2.54 -6.06 -5.27
CA TRP A 190 -1.58 -6.78 -4.43
C TRP A 190 -2.07 -8.19 -4.13
N PHE A 191 -3.34 -8.33 -3.69
CA PHE A 191 -3.93 -9.64 -3.42
C PHE A 191 -4.04 -10.49 -4.67
N GLY A 192 -4.48 -9.91 -5.78
CA GLY A 192 -4.50 -10.59 -7.07
C GLY A 192 -3.12 -11.11 -7.49
N ALA A 193 -2.05 -10.35 -7.22
CA ALA A 193 -0.68 -10.78 -7.47
C ALA A 193 -0.27 -11.96 -6.57
N ILE A 194 -0.61 -11.92 -5.27
CA ILE A 194 -0.28 -12.96 -4.29
C ILE A 194 -1.07 -14.25 -4.56
N THR A 195 -2.32 -14.14 -4.93
CA THR A 195 -3.21 -15.30 -5.18
C THR A 195 -3.14 -15.82 -6.61
N GLY A 196 -2.42 -15.17 -7.50
CA GLY A 196 -2.35 -15.51 -8.92
C GLY A 196 -3.60 -15.16 -9.73
N THR A 197 -4.51 -14.34 -9.18
CA THR A 197 -5.70 -13.87 -9.88
C THR A 197 -5.46 -12.56 -10.59
N THR A 198 -6.17 -12.35 -11.71
CA THR A 198 -6.22 -11.05 -12.36
C THR A 198 -7.46 -10.32 -11.84
N PRO A 199 -7.38 -9.08 -11.33
CA PRO A 199 -8.56 -8.32 -11.00
C PRO A 199 -9.42 -8.17 -12.27
N VAL A 200 -10.71 -8.46 -12.14
CA VAL A 200 -11.65 -8.18 -13.23
C VAL A 200 -11.69 -6.66 -13.35
N SER A 201 -11.18 -6.13 -14.46
CA SER A 201 -11.27 -4.71 -14.77
C SER A 201 -12.76 -4.39 -14.92
N SER A 202 -13.31 -3.71 -13.91
CA SER A 202 -14.61 -3.06 -14.06
C SER A 202 -14.40 -1.87 -15.02
N GLU A 203 -14.46 -2.12 -16.32
CA GLU A 203 -14.65 -1.03 -17.27
C GLU A 203 -15.94 -0.31 -16.88
N PRO A 204 -15.90 1.01 -16.67
CA PRO A 204 -17.13 1.76 -16.51
C PRO A 204 -17.86 1.70 -17.86
N ASN A 205 -19.00 1.01 -17.86
CA ASN A 205 -19.94 1.01 -18.98
C ASN A 205 -20.40 2.46 -19.21
N HIS A 206 -19.74 3.16 -20.13
CA HIS A 206 -20.23 4.42 -20.68
C HIS A 206 -21.33 4.07 -21.69
N SER A 207 -22.56 4.06 -21.21
CA SER A 207 -23.77 4.13 -22.02
C SER A 207 -24.23 5.57 -22.07
#